data_ec24ab386af5f2f67419cf04e2691ffa
#
_entry.id   ec24ab386af5f2f67419cf04e2691ffa
#
_cell.length_a   1.000
_cell.length_b   1.000
_cell.length_c   1.000
_cell.angle_alpha   90.00
_cell.angle_beta   90.00
_cell.angle_gamma   90.00
#
_symmetry.space_group_name_H-M   'P 1'
#
loop_
_entity.id
_entity.type
_entity.pdbx_description
1 polymer ?
#
loop_
_entity_poly.entity_id
_entity_poly.type
_entity_poly.pdbx_seq_one_letter_code
_entity_poly.pdbx_strand_id
1 'polypeptide(L)'
;MAIAQIRKGMIDSFRGKIFYGWVILAACTVMFFASGPGQSHTFSIFIQSLTRDLGIEQAGIASAYGFATLFAALLLPKLGRFVDRFGSFRMFLAIGIMLGFSCIGFGLVTDGYWLGASFASLRFFGQGALMMLCATLLAQWFEQKRGFAMG
;
A
#
# COMPACT_ATOMS: atom_id res chain seq x y z
N MET A 1 13.17 -5.72 22.90
CA MET A 1 14.62 -6.00 22.85
C MET A 1 15.07 -6.53 21.47
N ALA A 2 14.41 -7.49 20.82
CA ALA A 2 14.81 -8.05 19.52
C ALA A 2 14.88 -7.00 18.38
N ILE A 3 13.97 -6.03 18.32
CA ILE A 3 13.94 -4.98 17.29
C ILE A 3 15.16 -4.05 17.39
N ALA A 4 15.60 -3.75 18.60
CA ALA A 4 16.79 -2.91 18.82
C ALA A 4 18.09 -3.62 18.41
N GLN A 5 18.16 -4.94 18.55
CA GLN A 5 19.31 -5.74 18.10
C GLN A 5 19.36 -5.90 16.58
N ILE A 6 18.21 -6.12 15.93
CA ILE A 6 18.12 -6.16 14.46
C ILE A 6 18.48 -4.80 13.87
N ARG A 7 18.01 -3.71 14.48
CA ARG A 7 18.35 -2.33 14.09
C ARG A 7 19.86 -2.05 14.25
N LYS A 8 20.49 -2.49 15.33
CA LYS A 8 21.94 -2.38 15.53
C LYS A 8 22.73 -3.21 14.52
N GLY A 9 22.37 -4.46 14.27
CA GLY A 9 23.06 -5.31 13.30
C GLY A 9 22.98 -4.78 11.86
N MET A 10 21.83 -4.21 11.46
CA MET A 10 21.70 -3.59 10.14
C MET A 10 22.47 -2.25 10.02
N ILE A 11 22.54 -1.46 11.09
CA ILE A 11 23.34 -0.22 11.12
C ILE A 11 24.83 -0.54 11.08
N ASP A 12 25.28 -1.57 11.78
CA ASP A 12 26.70 -1.98 11.80
C ASP A 12 27.17 -2.61 10.49
N SER A 13 26.28 -3.22 9.71
CA SER A 13 26.59 -3.79 8.39
C SER A 13 26.84 -2.72 7.31
N PHE A 14 26.29 -1.51 7.50
CA PHE A 14 26.49 -0.34 6.61
C PHE A 14 27.43 0.71 7.21
N ARG A 15 28.32 0.32 8.10
CA ARG A 15 29.31 1.19 8.73
C ARG A 15 30.22 1.85 7.69
N GLY A 16 29.83 3.06 7.27
CA GLY A 16 30.82 3.95 6.69
C GLY A 16 30.35 5.02 5.70
N LYS A 17 29.22 4.90 4.98
CA LYS A 17 28.95 5.90 3.91
C LYS A 17 27.50 6.30 3.66
N ILE A 18 26.47 5.56 4.08
CA ILE A 18 25.07 5.90 3.75
C ILE A 18 24.19 5.73 5.00
N PHE A 19 23.47 6.79 5.38
CA PHE A 19 22.41 6.71 6.40
C PHE A 19 21.30 5.78 5.92
N TYR A 20 21.03 4.70 6.67
CA TYR A 20 20.06 3.66 6.29
C TYR A 20 18.64 4.22 6.02
N GLY A 21 18.31 5.38 6.58
CA GLY A 21 17.07 6.10 6.27
C GLY A 21 16.88 6.39 4.77
N TRP A 22 17.97 6.60 4.02
CA TRP A 22 17.88 6.78 2.56
C TRP A 22 17.46 5.51 1.83
N VAL A 23 17.87 4.35 2.31
CA VAL A 23 17.44 3.04 1.76
C VAL A 23 15.94 2.85 2.02
N ILE A 24 15.47 3.20 3.21
CA ILE A 24 14.04 3.16 3.55
C ILE A 24 13.26 4.14 2.68
N LEU A 25 13.76 5.37 2.49
CA LEU A 25 13.14 6.36 1.63
C LEU A 25 13.02 5.84 0.19
N ALA A 26 14.10 5.30 -0.37
CA ALA A 26 14.10 4.72 -1.72
C ALA A 26 13.09 3.56 -1.84
N ALA A 27 13.06 2.66 -0.85
CA ALA A 27 12.12 1.56 -0.81
C ALA A 27 10.66 2.05 -0.74
N CYS A 28 10.37 3.04 0.11
CA CYS A 28 9.05 3.66 0.20
C CYS A 28 8.66 4.35 -1.12
N THR A 29 9.60 5.03 -1.78
CA THR A 29 9.36 5.68 -3.08
C THR A 29 9.00 4.66 -4.15
N VAL A 30 9.76 3.57 -4.28
CA VAL A 30 9.47 2.48 -5.23
C VAL A 30 8.10 1.88 -4.97
N MET A 31 7.79 1.59 -3.71
CA MET A 31 6.50 1.02 -3.33
C MET A 31 5.33 2.02 -3.54
N PHE A 32 5.58 3.30 -3.34
CA PHE A 32 4.61 4.34 -3.65
C PHE A 32 4.27 4.37 -5.15
N PHE A 33 5.26 4.29 -6.02
CA PHE A 33 5.03 4.14 -7.47
C PHE A 33 4.30 2.83 -7.79
N ALA A 34 4.69 1.72 -7.17
CA ALA A 34 4.01 0.43 -7.36
C ALA A 34 2.56 0.42 -6.85
N SER A 35 2.18 1.35 -5.97
CA SER A 35 0.81 1.49 -5.46
C SER A 35 -0.17 2.13 -6.48
N GLY A 36 0.33 2.62 -7.61
CA GLY A 36 -0.43 3.27 -8.67
C GLY A 36 -1.79 2.62 -9.00
N PRO A 37 -1.87 1.29 -9.19
CA PRO A 37 -3.15 0.60 -9.46
C PRO A 37 -4.22 0.79 -8.37
N GLY A 38 -3.82 1.03 -7.11
CA GLY A 38 -4.74 1.31 -6.00
C GLY A 38 -5.16 2.77 -5.88
N GLN A 39 -4.58 3.68 -6.66
CA GLN A 39 -4.83 5.13 -6.56
C GLN A 39 -6.09 5.55 -7.30
N SER A 40 -6.75 6.60 -6.78
CA SER A 40 -8.04 7.07 -7.33
C SER A 40 -7.95 7.59 -8.77
N HIS A 41 -6.84 8.22 -9.13
CA HIS A 41 -6.64 8.74 -10.50
C HIS A 41 -6.44 7.63 -11.53
N THR A 42 -5.86 6.49 -11.15
CA THR A 42 -5.68 5.34 -12.04
C THR A 42 -7.04 4.68 -12.34
N PHE A 43 -7.93 4.65 -11.36
CA PHE A 43 -9.26 4.07 -11.51
C PHE A 43 -10.07 4.70 -12.66
N SER A 44 -10.04 6.03 -12.80
CA SER A 44 -10.81 6.73 -13.83
C SER A 44 -10.46 6.31 -15.27
N ILE A 45 -9.22 5.86 -15.51
CA ILE A 45 -8.76 5.39 -16.81
C ILE A 45 -9.40 4.05 -17.17
N PHE A 46 -9.65 3.20 -16.18
CA PHE A 46 -10.20 1.85 -16.41
C PHE A 46 -11.73 1.81 -16.51
N ILE A 47 -12.45 2.86 -16.10
CA ILE A 47 -13.92 2.86 -16.09
C ILE A 47 -14.50 2.52 -17.48
N GLN A 48 -14.01 3.17 -18.53
CA GLN A 48 -14.53 2.97 -19.90
C GLN A 48 -14.28 1.53 -20.40
N SER A 49 -13.08 1.00 -20.15
CA SER A 49 -12.74 -0.37 -20.55
C SER A 49 -13.60 -1.38 -19.79
N LEU A 50 -13.73 -1.23 -18.47
CA LEU A 50 -14.54 -2.11 -17.63
C LEU A 50 -16.05 -2.07 -18.01
N THR A 51 -16.58 -0.89 -18.33
CA THR A 51 -17.98 -0.77 -18.82
C THR A 51 -18.16 -1.54 -20.12
N ARG A 52 -17.20 -1.47 -21.03
CA ARG A 52 -17.27 -2.16 -22.33
C ARG A 52 -17.10 -3.67 -22.19
N ASP A 53 -16.12 -4.11 -21.39
CA ASP A 53 -15.72 -5.51 -21.31
C ASP A 53 -16.68 -6.34 -20.43
N LEU A 54 -17.19 -5.76 -19.35
CA LEU A 54 -18.08 -6.43 -18.41
C LEU A 54 -19.57 -6.14 -18.66
N GLY A 55 -19.91 -5.18 -19.52
CA GLY A 55 -21.30 -4.77 -19.77
C GLY A 55 -21.99 -4.14 -18.55
N ILE A 56 -21.21 -3.67 -17.56
CA ILE A 56 -21.71 -3.08 -16.33
C ILE A 56 -21.83 -1.57 -16.51
N GLU A 57 -22.95 -1.01 -16.09
CA GLU A 57 -23.18 0.43 -16.16
C GLU A 57 -22.15 1.21 -15.33
N GLN A 58 -21.71 2.37 -15.82
CA GLN A 58 -20.69 3.20 -15.17
C GLN A 58 -21.03 3.51 -13.71
N ALA A 59 -22.31 3.74 -13.40
CA ALA A 59 -22.80 3.95 -12.04
C ALA A 59 -22.59 2.73 -11.15
N GLY A 60 -22.74 1.51 -11.68
CA GLY A 60 -22.48 0.25 -10.97
C GLY A 60 -21.01 0.10 -10.62
N ILE A 61 -20.11 0.40 -11.54
CA ILE A 61 -18.65 0.37 -11.32
C ILE A 61 -18.24 1.41 -10.27
N ALA A 62 -18.77 2.63 -10.35
CA ALA A 62 -18.48 3.71 -9.41
C ALA A 62 -18.99 3.37 -7.99
N SER A 63 -20.16 2.76 -7.87
CA SER A 63 -20.69 2.33 -6.58
C SER A 63 -19.85 1.19 -5.95
N ALA A 64 -19.48 0.18 -6.74
CA ALA A 64 -18.56 -0.88 -6.29
C ALA A 64 -17.24 -0.32 -5.76
N TYR A 65 -16.67 0.66 -6.46
CA TYR A 65 -15.46 1.35 -6.02
C TYR A 65 -15.67 2.15 -4.72
N GLY A 66 -16.81 2.84 -4.57
CA GLY A 66 -17.18 3.56 -3.35
C GLY A 66 -17.28 2.64 -2.14
N PHE A 67 -18.01 1.52 -2.27
CA PHE A 67 -18.10 0.51 -1.22
C PHE A 67 -16.76 -0.13 -0.89
N ALA A 68 -15.94 -0.44 -1.91
CA ALA A 68 -14.59 -0.96 -1.73
C ALA A 68 -13.70 0.00 -0.93
N THR A 69 -13.81 1.30 -1.19
CA THR A 69 -13.07 2.35 -0.47
C THR A 69 -13.51 2.43 0.99
N LEU A 70 -14.81 2.42 1.25
CA LEU A 70 -15.36 2.44 2.62
C LEU A 70 -14.91 1.20 3.41
N PHE A 71 -14.99 0.03 2.80
CA PHE A 71 -14.54 -1.22 3.42
C PHE A 71 -13.05 -1.19 3.74
N ALA A 72 -12.22 -0.71 2.80
CA ALA A 72 -10.78 -0.55 3.02
C ALA A 72 -10.49 0.41 4.20
N ALA A 73 -11.20 1.54 4.29
CA ALA A 73 -11.04 2.50 5.37
C ALA A 73 -11.37 1.89 6.75
N LEU A 74 -12.41 1.08 6.85
CA LEU A 74 -12.82 0.39 8.09
C LEU A 74 -11.79 -0.66 8.56
N LEU A 75 -10.98 -1.20 7.65
CA LEU A 75 -9.95 -2.18 7.99
C LEU A 75 -8.63 -1.54 8.45
N LEU A 76 -8.35 -0.28 8.10
CA LEU A 76 -7.09 0.40 8.43
C LEU A 76 -6.78 0.44 9.94
N PRO A 77 -7.73 0.69 10.87
CA PRO A 77 -7.44 0.67 12.30
C PRO A 77 -7.00 -0.71 12.81
N LYS A 78 -7.52 -1.79 12.19
CA LYS A 78 -7.08 -3.15 12.51
C LYS A 78 -5.64 -3.38 12.04
N LEU A 79 -5.30 -2.89 10.85
CA LEU A 79 -3.93 -2.96 10.33
C LEU A 79 -2.94 -2.27 11.27
N GLY A 80 -3.27 -1.10 11.83
CA GLY A 80 -2.42 -0.41 12.81
C GLY A 80 -2.00 -1.32 13.96
N ARG A 81 -2.95 -2.06 14.53
CA ARG A 81 -2.67 -3.04 15.61
C ARG A 81 -1.75 -4.19 15.16
N PHE A 82 -1.86 -4.64 13.91
CA PHE A 82 -0.95 -5.63 13.35
C PHE A 82 0.47 -5.07 13.15
N VAL A 83 0.56 -3.82 12.70
CA VAL A 83 1.85 -3.11 12.56
C VAL A 83 2.56 -2.98 13.90
N ASP A 84 1.82 -2.63 14.97
CA ASP A 84 2.37 -2.53 16.33
C ASP A 84 2.87 -3.89 16.85
N ARG A 85 2.17 -4.98 16.50
CA ARG A 85 2.50 -6.33 16.96
C ARG A 85 3.65 -6.97 16.18
N PHE A 86 3.67 -6.87 14.85
CA PHE A 86 4.61 -7.57 13.98
C PHE A 86 5.77 -6.69 13.51
N GLY A 87 5.67 -5.39 13.69
CA GLY A 87 6.66 -4.39 13.29
C GLY A 87 6.46 -3.87 11.87
N SER A 88 6.74 -2.59 11.69
CA SER A 88 6.43 -1.83 10.45
C SER A 88 7.12 -2.42 9.21
N PHE A 89 8.39 -2.85 9.32
CA PHE A 89 9.14 -3.36 8.16
C PHE A 89 8.59 -4.69 7.61
N ARG A 90 8.24 -5.63 8.51
CA ARG A 90 7.67 -6.93 8.10
C ARG A 90 6.30 -6.74 7.45
N MET A 91 5.50 -5.88 8.04
CA MET A 91 4.18 -5.53 7.49
C MET A 91 4.30 -4.83 6.14
N PHE A 92 5.28 -3.95 5.96
CA PHE A 92 5.56 -3.28 4.69
C PHE A 92 5.84 -4.28 3.56
N LEU A 93 6.69 -5.27 3.79
CA LEU A 93 6.96 -6.33 2.81
C LEU A 93 5.71 -7.20 2.54
N ALA A 94 5.00 -7.61 3.58
CA ALA A 94 3.80 -8.42 3.44
C ALA A 94 2.71 -7.69 2.63
N ILE A 95 2.47 -6.42 2.92
CA ILE A 95 1.48 -5.59 2.20
C ILE A 95 1.90 -5.38 0.74
N GLY A 96 3.20 -5.17 0.46
CA GLY A 96 3.70 -5.08 -0.91
C GLY A 96 3.45 -6.35 -1.72
N ILE A 97 3.69 -7.52 -1.14
CA ILE A 97 3.39 -8.82 -1.77
C ILE A 97 1.87 -8.97 -2.00
N MET A 98 1.05 -8.65 -1.01
CA MET A 98 -0.41 -8.72 -1.13
C MET A 98 -0.95 -7.75 -2.20
N LEU A 99 -0.34 -6.57 -2.35
CA LEU A 99 -0.66 -5.65 -3.44
C LEU A 99 -0.37 -6.30 -4.81
N GLY A 100 0.78 -6.97 -4.96
CA GLY A 100 1.11 -7.70 -6.19
C GLY A 100 0.07 -8.76 -6.54
N PHE A 101 -0.35 -9.57 -5.57
CA PHE A 101 -1.44 -10.54 -5.77
C PHE A 101 -2.78 -9.87 -6.10
N SER A 102 -3.07 -8.72 -5.50
CA SER A 102 -4.28 -7.95 -5.81
C SER A 102 -4.28 -7.41 -7.24
N CYS A 103 -3.12 -7.00 -7.76
CA CYS A 103 -2.98 -6.58 -9.17
C CYS A 103 -3.23 -7.76 -10.13
N ILE A 104 -2.68 -8.94 -9.83
CA ILE A 104 -2.94 -10.15 -10.63
C ILE A 104 -4.43 -10.51 -10.58
N GLY A 105 -5.04 -10.51 -9.39
CA GLY A 105 -6.46 -10.76 -9.21
C GLY A 105 -7.35 -9.79 -9.97
N PHE A 106 -6.97 -8.51 -10.02
CA PHE A 106 -7.68 -7.50 -10.82
C PHE A 106 -7.58 -7.76 -12.33
N GLY A 107 -6.45 -8.25 -12.82
CA GLY A 107 -6.28 -8.63 -14.22
C GLY A 107 -7.10 -9.85 -14.65
N LEU A 108 -7.60 -10.64 -13.67
CA LEU A 108 -8.42 -11.85 -13.91
C LEU A 108 -9.91 -11.60 -13.65
N VAL A 109 -10.35 -10.36 -13.57
CA VAL A 109 -11.76 -10.01 -13.31
C VAL A 109 -12.65 -10.46 -14.47
N THR A 110 -13.69 -11.24 -14.16
CA THR A 110 -14.70 -11.74 -15.11
C THR A 110 -16.11 -11.25 -14.80
N ASP A 111 -16.39 -10.90 -13.56
CA ASP A 111 -17.73 -10.52 -13.09
C ASP A 111 -17.71 -9.34 -12.12
N GLY A 112 -18.87 -8.71 -11.91
CA GLY A 112 -19.04 -7.54 -11.04
C GLY A 112 -18.69 -7.80 -9.57
N TYR A 113 -18.96 -8.99 -9.04
CA TYR A 113 -18.60 -9.35 -7.66
C TYR A 113 -17.08 -9.46 -7.50
N TRP A 114 -16.41 -10.10 -8.45
CA TRP A 114 -14.96 -10.20 -8.48
C TRP A 114 -14.30 -8.82 -8.65
N LEU A 115 -14.92 -7.95 -9.46
CA LEU A 115 -14.50 -6.57 -9.61
C LEU A 115 -14.51 -5.82 -8.26
N GLY A 116 -15.62 -5.92 -7.51
CA GLY A 116 -15.75 -5.28 -6.20
C GLY A 116 -14.69 -5.78 -5.19
N ALA A 117 -14.46 -7.09 -5.13
CA ALA A 117 -13.44 -7.69 -4.26
C ALA A 117 -12.01 -7.25 -4.65
N SER A 118 -11.73 -7.18 -5.95
CA SER A 118 -10.44 -6.71 -6.47
C SER A 118 -10.21 -5.23 -6.18
N PHE A 119 -11.23 -4.39 -6.32
CA PHE A 119 -11.15 -2.98 -5.91
C PHE A 119 -10.91 -2.84 -4.41
N ALA A 120 -11.61 -3.60 -3.57
CA ALA A 120 -11.41 -3.55 -2.13
C ALA A 120 -9.98 -3.90 -1.74
N SER A 121 -9.40 -4.94 -2.33
CA SER A 121 -8.02 -5.36 -2.07
C SER A 121 -7.00 -4.33 -2.58
N LEU A 122 -7.14 -3.83 -3.80
CA LEU A 122 -6.27 -2.80 -4.36
C LEU A 122 -6.30 -1.50 -3.54
N ARG A 123 -7.49 -1.06 -3.14
CA ARG A 123 -7.67 0.14 -2.30
C ARG A 123 -7.07 -0.04 -0.92
N PHE A 124 -7.30 -1.19 -0.31
CA PHE A 124 -6.77 -1.47 1.03
C PHE A 124 -5.25 -1.57 1.01
N PHE A 125 -4.67 -2.40 0.16
CA PHE A 125 -3.23 -2.63 0.13
C PHE A 125 -2.46 -1.47 -0.51
N GLY A 126 -2.94 -0.93 -1.64
CA GLY A 126 -2.24 0.11 -2.39
C GLY A 126 -2.35 1.48 -1.74
N GLN A 127 -3.55 2.01 -1.57
CA GLN A 127 -3.73 3.38 -1.07
C GLN A 127 -3.77 3.44 0.45
N GLY A 128 -4.45 2.53 1.13
CA GLY A 128 -4.60 2.57 2.59
C GLY A 128 -3.35 2.09 3.33
N ALA A 129 -3.10 0.79 3.26
CA ALA A 129 -2.09 0.11 4.07
C ALA A 129 -0.66 0.56 3.74
N LEU A 130 -0.32 0.61 2.47
CA LEU A 130 1.04 0.93 2.04
C LEU A 130 1.42 2.38 2.36
N MET A 131 0.49 3.33 2.14
CA MET A 131 0.69 4.74 2.49
C MET A 131 0.93 4.93 3.98
N MET A 132 0.09 4.29 4.82
CA MET A 132 0.23 4.33 6.27
C MET A 132 1.58 3.75 6.72
N LEU A 133 2.02 2.64 6.13
CA LEU A 133 3.29 2.01 6.47
C LEU A 133 4.50 2.81 6.03
N CYS A 134 4.48 3.40 4.81
CA CYS A 134 5.54 4.30 4.36
C CYS A 134 5.67 5.51 5.29
N ALA A 135 4.55 6.17 5.63
CA ALA A 135 4.54 7.28 6.55
C ALA A 135 5.10 6.89 7.94
N THR A 136 4.69 5.73 8.46
CA THR A 136 5.17 5.22 9.75
C THR A 136 6.67 4.93 9.72
N LEU A 137 7.17 4.25 8.67
CA LEU A 137 8.58 3.94 8.51
C LEU A 137 9.43 5.19 8.37
N LEU A 138 9.03 6.14 7.51
CA LEU A 138 9.74 7.41 7.34
C LEU A 138 9.76 8.23 8.63
N ALA A 139 8.65 8.28 9.37
CA ALA A 139 8.58 8.97 10.67
C ALA A 139 9.51 8.36 11.71
N GLN A 140 9.74 7.03 11.69
CA GLN A 140 10.65 6.34 12.61
C GLN A 140 12.13 6.59 12.30
N TRP A 141 12.49 6.85 11.05
CA TRP A 141 13.89 7.03 10.63
C TRP A 141 14.29 8.50 10.45
N PHE A 142 13.36 9.39 10.14
CA PHE A 142 13.59 10.82 9.93
C PHE A 142 12.95 11.67 11.03
N GLU A 143 13.41 11.54 12.28
CA GLU A 143 12.84 12.28 13.42
C GLU A 143 12.93 13.81 13.23
N GLN A 144 14.08 14.32 12.77
CA GLN A 144 14.33 15.77 12.63
C GLN A 144 13.96 16.34 11.25
N LYS A 145 13.80 15.49 10.22
CA LYS A 145 13.56 15.90 8.82
C LYS A 145 12.31 15.24 8.23
N ARG A 146 11.28 15.02 9.07
CA ARG A 146 10.03 14.36 8.66
C ARG A 146 9.35 15.06 7.47
N GLY A 147 9.28 16.40 7.49
CA GLY A 147 8.68 17.17 6.40
C GLY A 147 9.39 16.98 5.07
N PHE A 148 10.72 16.91 5.07
CA PHE A 148 11.50 16.64 3.86
C PHE A 148 11.31 15.21 3.33
N ALA A 149 11.17 14.22 4.20
CA ALA A 149 11.05 12.82 3.79
C ALA A 149 9.61 12.44 3.35
N MET A 150 8.61 13.23 3.74
CA MET A 150 7.18 12.96 3.46
C MET A 150 6.60 13.89 2.39
N GLY A 151 7.25 14.98 2.03
CA GLY A 151 6.86 15.95 0.99
C GLY A 151 7.67 15.81 -0.25
#